data_b54a57b47f8b4f0c1e017b4059dfbd1a
#
_entry.id   b54a57b47f8b4f0c1e017b4059dfbd1a
#
_cell.length_a   1.000
_cell.length_b   1.000
_cell.length_c   1.000
_cell.angle_alpha   90.00
_cell.angle_beta   90.00
_cell.angle_gamma   90.00
#
_symmetry.space_group_name_H-M   'P 1'
#
loop_
_entity.id
_entity.type
_entity.pdbx_description
1 polymer ?
#
loop_
_entity_poly.entity_id
_entity_poly.type
_entity_poly.pdbx_seq_one_letter_code
_entity_poly.pdbx_strand_id
1 'polypeptide(L)'
;MAYHFNNKIKIVERVSNGPMPNNYKEKLIAEPWADIKTIRGNEYLGSGLTASEIPVRFIIRFREGITSKQRIKWKDLDFNIESVQNDNGLNRTLTIYAKAYK
;
A
#
# COMPACT_ATOMS: atom_id res chain seq x y z
N MET A 1 13.51 -15.02 8.73
CA MET A 1 13.72 -13.64 8.25
C MET A 1 13.01 -12.66 9.17
N ALA A 2 13.71 -11.65 9.62
CA ALA A 2 13.15 -10.68 10.54
C ALA A 2 12.57 -9.49 9.77
N TYR A 3 11.35 -9.12 10.08
CA TYR A 3 10.73 -7.92 9.55
C TYR A 3 10.82 -6.80 10.57
N HIS A 4 10.94 -5.59 10.08
CA HIS A 4 11.02 -4.41 10.93
C HIS A 4 9.72 -3.61 10.79
N PHE A 5 8.71 -3.98 11.55
CA PHE A 5 7.40 -3.31 11.53
C PHE A 5 7.47 -1.98 12.27
N ASN A 6 8.20 -1.03 11.70
CA ASN A 6 8.50 0.24 12.37
C ASN A 6 7.94 1.47 11.66
N ASN A 7 7.15 1.27 10.62
CA ASN A 7 6.52 2.37 9.90
C ASN A 7 5.00 2.20 9.95
N LYS A 8 4.32 3.19 10.49
CA LYS A 8 2.86 3.13 10.56
C LYS A 8 2.26 3.67 9.28
N ILE A 9 1.39 2.89 8.67
CA ILE A 9 0.73 3.27 7.42
C ILE A 9 -0.77 3.30 7.63
N LYS A 10 -1.47 4.02 6.75
CA LYS A 10 -2.93 4.05 6.75
C LYS A 10 -3.43 3.38 5.49
N ILE A 11 -4.36 2.46 5.66
CA ILE A 11 -5.03 1.80 4.54
C ILE A 11 -6.45 2.34 4.49
N VAL A 12 -6.80 2.96 3.37
CA VAL A 12 -8.09 3.63 3.19
C VAL A 12 -8.79 3.09 1.96
N GLU A 13 -10.10 3.23 1.94
CA GLU A 13 -10.92 2.82 0.82
C GLU A 13 -11.86 3.97 0.47
N ARG A 14 -12.02 4.23 -0.81
CA ARG A 14 -13.00 5.22 -1.28
C ARG A 14 -14.38 4.61 -1.25
N VAL A 15 -15.27 5.29 -0.57
CA VAL A 15 -16.69 4.88 -0.55
C VAL A 15 -17.52 6.03 -1.10
N SER A 16 -18.64 5.68 -1.75
CA SER A 16 -19.53 6.68 -2.26
C SER A 16 -20.18 7.46 -1.11
N ASN A 17 -20.18 8.79 -1.22
CA ASN A 17 -20.75 9.65 -0.21
C ASN A 17 -21.93 10.42 -0.80
N GLY A 18 -23.03 9.70 -1.05
CA GLY A 18 -24.25 10.28 -1.61
C GLY A 18 -24.46 9.90 -3.06
N PRO A 19 -25.52 10.43 -3.70
CA PRO A 19 -25.90 10.03 -5.04
C PRO A 19 -25.05 10.64 -6.16
N MET A 20 -24.21 11.61 -5.84
CA MET A 20 -23.37 12.27 -6.84
C MET A 20 -22.21 11.36 -7.25
N PRO A 21 -21.98 11.14 -8.54
CA PRO A 21 -20.96 10.17 -8.97
C PRO A 21 -19.53 10.53 -8.59
N ASN A 22 -19.24 11.81 -8.37
CA ASN A 22 -17.88 12.25 -8.00
C ASN A 22 -17.72 12.55 -6.52
N ASN A 23 -18.71 12.17 -5.72
CA ASN A 23 -18.70 12.48 -4.31
C ASN A 23 -18.23 11.26 -3.52
N TYR A 24 -16.93 11.19 -3.26
CA TYR A 24 -16.31 10.07 -2.55
C TYR A 24 -15.79 10.53 -1.20
N LYS A 25 -15.84 9.61 -0.27
CA LYS A 25 -15.28 9.78 1.06
C LYS A 25 -14.26 8.67 1.29
N GLU A 26 -13.17 8.99 1.94
CA GLU A 26 -12.20 7.97 2.32
C GLU A 26 -12.55 7.40 3.68
N LYS A 27 -12.62 6.08 3.73
CA LYS A 27 -12.87 5.36 4.96
C LYS A 27 -11.58 4.69 5.39
N LEU A 28 -11.16 4.92 6.63
CA LEU A 28 -9.99 4.27 7.19
C LEU A 28 -10.32 2.80 7.45
N ILE A 29 -9.58 1.92 6.79
CA ILE A 29 -9.76 0.48 6.95
C ILE A 29 -8.88 -0.04 8.08
N ALA A 30 -7.62 0.40 8.09
CA ALA A 30 -6.65 -0.11 9.06
C ALA A 30 -5.47 0.84 9.15
N GLU A 31 -4.74 0.72 10.25
CA GLU A 31 -3.55 1.54 10.48
C GLU A 31 -2.43 0.66 11.01
N PRO A 32 -1.98 -0.32 10.23
CA PRO A 32 -0.99 -1.27 10.72
C PRO A 32 0.42 -0.72 10.70
N TRP A 33 1.28 -1.35 11.49
CA TRP A 33 2.71 -1.15 11.37
C TRP A 33 3.21 -2.00 10.22
N ALA A 34 4.14 -1.46 9.44
CA ALA A 34 4.64 -2.11 8.23
C ALA A 34 6.15 -2.07 8.17
N ASP A 35 6.70 -3.09 7.51
CA ASP A 35 8.07 -3.08 7.03
C ASP A 35 8.01 -2.66 5.56
N ILE A 36 8.69 -1.58 5.21
CA ILE A 36 8.59 -0.99 3.89
C ILE A 36 9.86 -1.30 3.11
N LYS A 37 9.67 -1.94 1.96
CA LYS A 37 10.77 -2.29 1.05
C LYS A 37 10.57 -1.58 -0.27
N THR A 38 11.54 -0.76 -0.63
CA THR A 38 11.55 -0.14 -1.96
C THR A 38 12.53 -0.89 -2.84
N ILE A 39 12.25 -0.91 -4.14
CA ILE A 39 13.24 -1.38 -5.09
C ILE A 39 14.23 -0.23 -5.25
N ARG A 40 15.51 -0.56 -5.42
CA ARG A 40 16.58 0.43 -5.45
C ARG A 40 16.27 1.53 -6.47
N GLY A 41 16.25 2.78 -6.00
CA GLY A 41 15.84 3.90 -6.80
C GLY A 41 16.70 4.13 -8.04
N ASN A 42 18.00 3.90 -7.94
CA ASN A 42 18.88 4.12 -9.08
C ASN A 42 18.60 3.17 -10.25
N GLU A 43 18.06 2.00 -10.00
CA GLU A 43 17.66 1.10 -11.09
C GLU A 43 16.50 1.67 -11.87
N TYR A 44 15.56 2.29 -11.18
CA TYR A 44 14.40 2.90 -11.82
C TYR A 44 14.74 4.22 -12.48
N LEU A 45 15.59 5.01 -11.85
CA LEU A 45 16.03 6.26 -12.45
C LEU A 45 16.80 6.00 -13.75
N GLY A 46 17.61 4.94 -13.77
CA GLY A 46 18.32 4.54 -14.97
C GLY A 46 17.44 4.08 -16.10
N SER A 47 16.22 3.62 -15.81
CA SER A 47 15.26 3.20 -16.82
C SER A 47 14.30 4.31 -17.24
N GLY A 48 14.46 5.50 -16.68
CA GLY A 48 13.64 6.65 -17.05
C GLY A 48 12.29 6.74 -16.37
N LEU A 49 12.06 5.92 -15.35
CA LEU A 49 10.81 5.97 -14.61
C LEU A 49 10.75 7.19 -13.69
N THR A 50 9.55 7.71 -13.50
CA THR A 50 9.34 8.81 -12.56
C THR A 50 9.24 8.25 -11.14
N ALA A 51 9.36 9.14 -10.15
CA ALA A 51 9.24 8.74 -8.76
C ALA A 51 7.87 8.13 -8.45
N SER A 52 6.83 8.56 -9.13
CA SER A 52 5.47 8.05 -8.92
C SER A 52 5.27 6.64 -9.47
N GLU A 53 6.23 6.13 -10.24
CA GLU A 53 6.14 4.78 -10.81
C GLU A 53 6.98 3.77 -10.06
N ILE A 54 7.69 4.20 -9.02
CA ILE A 54 8.55 3.31 -8.25
C ILE A 54 7.66 2.41 -7.38
N PRO A 55 7.74 1.08 -7.57
CA PRO A 55 6.96 0.17 -6.75
C PRO A 55 7.52 0.06 -5.33
N VAL A 56 6.63 -0.13 -4.39
CA VAL A 56 6.96 -0.27 -2.99
C VAL A 56 6.24 -1.49 -2.45
N ARG A 57 6.90 -2.25 -1.61
CA ARG A 57 6.29 -3.36 -0.91
C ARG A 57 6.07 -2.98 0.54
N PHE A 58 4.84 -3.13 0.99
CA PHE A 58 4.49 -2.94 2.40
C PHE A 58 4.20 -4.31 2.99
N ILE A 59 4.96 -4.72 3.98
CA ILE A 59 4.76 -6.00 4.62
C ILE A 59 4.14 -5.73 5.99
N ILE A 60 2.95 -6.27 6.21
CA ILE A 60 2.22 -6.10 7.46
C ILE A 60 1.91 -7.46 8.06
N ARG A 61 1.54 -7.48 9.33
CA ARG A 61 1.03 -8.70 9.94
C ARG A 61 -0.30 -9.06 9.29
N PHE A 62 -0.58 -10.35 9.19
CA PHE A 62 -1.79 -10.81 8.52
C PHE A 62 -3.03 -10.18 9.12
N ARG A 63 -3.94 -9.77 8.24
CA ARG A 63 -5.29 -9.34 8.59
C ARG A 63 -6.19 -9.51 7.39
N GLU A 64 -7.46 -9.76 7.65
CA GLU A 64 -8.45 -9.89 6.58
C GLU A 64 -8.92 -8.52 6.13
N GLY A 65 -9.51 -8.46 4.95
CA GLY A 65 -10.13 -7.24 4.43
C GLY A 65 -9.22 -6.34 3.64
N ILE A 66 -7.97 -6.71 3.40
CA ILE A 66 -7.05 -5.91 2.60
C ILE A 66 -7.14 -6.34 1.15
N THR A 67 -7.50 -5.41 0.28
CA THR A 67 -7.72 -5.70 -1.15
C THR A 67 -7.08 -4.62 -2.02
N SER A 68 -7.02 -4.92 -3.33
CA SER A 68 -6.46 -3.97 -4.31
C SER A 68 -7.37 -2.77 -4.57
N LYS A 69 -8.57 -2.75 -4.02
CA LYS A 69 -9.48 -1.60 -4.13
C LYS A 69 -9.10 -0.49 -3.16
N GLN A 70 -8.21 -0.78 -2.23
CA GLN A 70 -7.80 0.15 -1.20
C GLN A 70 -6.53 0.88 -1.60
N ARG A 71 -6.18 1.87 -0.81
CA ARG A 71 -4.98 2.69 -1.02
C ARG A 71 -4.23 2.81 0.28
N ILE A 72 -2.93 3.07 0.15
CA ILE A 72 -2.07 3.27 1.31
C ILE A 72 -1.64 4.71 1.36
N LYS A 73 -1.70 5.29 2.55
CA LYS A 73 -1.13 6.61 2.82
C LYS A 73 0.02 6.44 3.80
N TRP A 74 1.18 6.93 3.39
CA TRP A 74 2.38 6.87 4.21
C TRP A 74 3.17 8.15 4.01
N LYS A 75 3.40 8.87 5.11
CA LYS A 75 3.98 10.21 5.05
C LYS A 75 3.10 11.08 4.15
N ASP A 76 3.68 11.79 3.22
CA ASP A 76 2.92 12.64 2.29
C ASP A 76 2.67 11.97 0.95
N LEU A 77 2.81 10.66 0.89
CA LEU A 77 2.65 9.90 -0.35
C LEU A 77 1.39 9.05 -0.30
N ASP A 78 0.75 8.95 -1.44
CA ASP A 78 -0.41 8.09 -1.65
C ASP A 78 -0.04 6.98 -2.62
N PHE A 79 -0.46 5.75 -2.29
CA PHE A 79 -0.13 4.58 -3.09
C PHE A 79 -1.38 3.83 -3.49
N ASN A 80 -1.42 3.39 -4.74
CA ASN A 80 -2.44 2.44 -5.20
C ASN A 80 -1.95 1.03 -4.91
N ILE A 81 -2.80 0.22 -4.29
CA ILE A 81 -2.49 -1.18 -4.08
C ILE A 81 -2.71 -1.94 -5.38
N GLU A 82 -1.66 -2.59 -5.86
CA GLU A 82 -1.74 -3.39 -7.09
C GLU A 82 -2.07 -4.83 -6.81
N SER A 83 -1.49 -5.39 -5.77
CA SER A 83 -1.80 -6.76 -5.38
C SER A 83 -1.50 -6.97 -3.91
N VAL A 84 -2.12 -7.99 -3.34
CA VAL A 84 -1.91 -8.39 -1.95
C VAL A 84 -1.61 -9.88 -1.94
N GLN A 85 -0.53 -10.25 -1.29
CA GLN A 85 -0.10 -11.64 -1.21
C GLN A 85 -0.06 -12.09 0.24
N ASN A 86 -0.70 -13.22 0.51
CA ASN A 86 -0.58 -13.89 1.80
C ASN A 86 0.69 -14.74 1.76
N ASP A 87 1.71 -14.31 2.46
CA ASP A 87 3.04 -14.92 2.35
C ASP A 87 2.99 -16.39 2.74
N ASN A 88 3.35 -17.24 1.80
CA ASN A 88 3.34 -18.70 1.94
C ASN A 88 1.98 -19.28 2.32
N GLY A 89 0.91 -18.50 2.23
CA GLY A 89 -0.42 -18.95 2.62
C GLY A 89 -0.57 -19.26 4.10
N LEU A 90 0.30 -18.74 4.95
CA LEU A 90 0.35 -19.11 6.36
C LEU A 90 -0.42 -18.17 7.29
N ASN A 91 -1.06 -17.14 6.76
CA ASN A 91 -1.79 -16.16 7.57
C ASN A 91 -0.91 -15.51 8.65
N ARG A 92 0.33 -15.22 8.32
CA ARG A 92 1.26 -14.57 9.23
C ARG A 92 1.56 -13.16 8.82
N THR A 93 1.88 -12.96 7.56
CA THR A 93 2.18 -11.65 7.00
C THR A 93 1.53 -11.51 5.64
N LEU A 94 1.25 -10.26 5.27
CA LEU A 94 0.81 -9.91 3.92
C LEU A 94 1.85 -9.03 3.30
N THR A 95 2.17 -9.28 2.03
CA THR A 95 2.99 -8.39 1.23
C THR A 95 2.08 -7.63 0.28
N ILE A 96 2.05 -6.32 0.43
CA ILE A 96 1.21 -5.45 -0.39
C ILE A 96 2.11 -4.77 -1.41
N TYR A 97 1.84 -5.02 -2.68
CA TYR A 97 2.56 -4.39 -3.79
C TYR A 97 1.79 -3.15 -4.20
N ALA A 98 2.46 -2.00 -4.17
CA ALA A 98 1.81 -0.74 -4.41
C ALA A 98 2.72 0.20 -5.20
N LYS A 99 2.12 1.19 -5.85
CA LYS A 99 2.85 2.25 -6.54
C LYS A 99 2.33 3.60 -6.10
N ALA A 100 3.23 4.53 -5.90
CA ALA A 100 2.86 5.90 -5.62
C ALA A 100 2.16 6.51 -6.85
N TYR A 101 1.09 7.24 -6.63
CA TYR A 101 0.37 7.88 -7.72
C TYR A 101 0.36 9.41 -7.59
N LYS A 102 1.14 9.92 -6.67
CA LYS A 102 1.18 11.37 -6.51
C LYS A 102 2.55 11.84 -6.05
#